data_76e9d2270c2e0d7739f52b2adbd2c4e2
#
_entry.id   76e9d2270c2e0d7739f52b2adbd2c4e2
#
_cell.length_a   1.000
_cell.length_b   1.000
_cell.length_c   1.000
_cell.angle_alpha   90.00
_cell.angle_beta   90.00
_cell.angle_gamma   90.00
#
_symmetry.space_group_name_H-M   'P 1'
#
loop_
_entity.id
_entity.type
_entity.pdbx_description
1 polymer ?
#
loop_
_entity_poly.entity_id
_entity_poly.type
_entity_poly.pdbx_seq_one_letter_code
_entity_poly.pdbx_strand_id
1 'polypeptide(L)'
;MQKYMVAPGSSPVTMDLATLQETMGDDWTFKSEDGTFRAFATIGGNVVHKDMDEELVYKLVSAYIETLDQLKAKAPYGNTVGFDEPMQGMCGKNPIKYHPGASRAWIDAGYKLDECALAK
;
A
#
# COMPACT_ATOMS: atom_id res chain seq x y z
N MET A 1 -11.88 20.90 0.58
CA MET A 1 -11.32 19.54 0.74
C MET A 1 -11.00 18.86 -0.59
N GLN A 2 -11.91 18.77 -1.55
CA GLN A 2 -11.64 18.13 -2.88
C GLN A 2 -10.40 18.64 -3.63
N LYS A 3 -10.03 19.91 -3.51
CA LYS A 3 -8.85 20.49 -4.18
C LYS A 3 -7.52 19.84 -3.77
N TYR A 4 -7.46 19.30 -2.56
CA TYR A 4 -6.25 18.65 -2.02
C TYR A 4 -6.25 17.13 -2.25
N MET A 5 -7.40 16.56 -2.63
CA MET A 5 -7.58 15.11 -2.81
C MET A 5 -7.02 14.58 -4.14
N VAL A 6 -6.50 15.46 -4.99
CA VAL A 6 -5.92 15.11 -6.30
C VAL A 6 -4.41 15.34 -6.36
N ALA A 7 -3.76 15.57 -5.21
CA ALA A 7 -2.32 15.69 -5.17
C ALA A 7 -1.65 14.34 -5.54
N PRO A 8 -0.57 14.36 -6.33
CA PRO A 8 0.17 13.14 -6.63
C PRO A 8 0.58 12.41 -5.35
N GLY A 9 0.36 11.10 -5.30
CA GLY A 9 0.70 10.26 -4.14
C GLY A 9 -0.28 10.29 -2.97
N SER A 10 -1.43 10.96 -3.12
CA SER A 10 -2.53 10.87 -2.14
C SER A 10 -3.80 10.35 -2.80
N SER A 11 -4.53 9.52 -2.07
CA SER A 11 -5.83 9.00 -2.48
C SER A 11 -6.88 9.28 -1.41
N PRO A 12 -8.10 9.67 -1.77
CA PRO A 12 -9.18 9.73 -0.83
C PRO A 12 -9.54 8.31 -0.39
N VAL A 13 -9.69 8.12 0.89
CA VAL A 13 -10.15 6.86 1.48
C VAL A 13 -11.47 7.11 2.19
N THR A 14 -12.41 6.23 1.95
CA THR A 14 -13.68 6.19 2.67
C THR A 14 -13.84 4.82 3.30
N MET A 15 -14.30 4.80 4.53
CA MET A 15 -14.55 3.58 5.28
C MET A 15 -15.85 3.74 6.06
N ASP A 16 -16.58 2.66 6.19
CA ASP A 16 -17.71 2.64 7.11
C ASP A 16 -17.23 2.86 8.54
N LEU A 17 -17.93 3.75 9.26
CA LEU A 17 -17.51 4.15 10.61
C LEU A 17 -17.61 2.99 11.61
N ALA A 18 -18.59 2.10 11.44
CA ALA A 18 -18.73 0.93 12.29
C ALA A 18 -17.56 -0.04 12.10
N THR A 19 -17.16 -0.28 10.85
CA THR A 19 -15.99 -1.11 10.51
C THR A 19 -14.71 -0.52 11.09
N LEU A 20 -14.54 0.81 11.00
CA LEU A 20 -13.38 1.49 11.59
C LEU A 20 -13.38 1.35 13.11
N GLN A 21 -14.52 1.55 13.76
CA GLN A 21 -14.66 1.43 15.22
C GLN A 21 -14.33 0.01 15.69
N GLU A 22 -14.82 -1.00 14.98
CA GLU A 22 -14.53 -2.41 15.27
C GLU A 22 -13.01 -2.71 15.17
N THR A 23 -12.36 -2.14 14.16
CA THR A 23 -10.91 -2.34 13.94
C THR A 23 -10.07 -1.63 15.00
N MET A 24 -10.48 -0.43 15.42
CA MET A 24 -9.70 0.43 16.33
C MET A 24 -9.99 0.15 17.81
N GLY A 25 -11.07 -0.56 18.12
CA GLY A 25 -11.48 -0.88 19.49
C GLY A 25 -12.18 0.29 20.21
N ASP A 26 -12.53 0.03 21.46
CA ASP A 26 -13.40 0.91 22.28
C ASP A 26 -12.71 2.21 22.76
N ASP A 27 -11.38 2.22 22.73
CA ASP A 27 -10.58 3.41 23.13
C ASP A 27 -10.71 4.58 22.16
N TRP A 28 -11.26 4.32 20.97
CA TRP A 28 -11.43 5.30 19.91
C TRP A 28 -12.92 5.58 19.69
N THR A 29 -13.28 6.84 19.68
CA THR A 29 -14.65 7.27 19.38
C THR A 29 -14.66 8.18 18.16
N PHE A 30 -15.19 7.67 17.07
CA PHE A 30 -15.39 8.43 15.84
C PHE A 30 -16.86 8.82 15.72
N LYS A 31 -17.10 10.02 15.20
CA LYS A 31 -18.45 10.53 14.91
C LYS A 31 -18.48 11.11 13.49
N SER A 32 -19.52 10.76 12.77
CA SER A 32 -19.80 11.28 11.44
C SER A 32 -21.30 11.35 11.27
N GLU A 33 -21.81 12.39 10.62
CA GLU A 33 -23.25 12.58 10.39
C GLU A 33 -23.86 11.50 9.50
N ASP A 34 -23.07 10.95 8.56
CA ASP A 34 -23.51 9.98 7.58
C ASP A 34 -22.90 8.58 7.78
N GLY A 35 -22.28 8.33 8.94
CA GLY A 35 -21.67 7.03 9.24
C GLY A 35 -20.42 6.71 8.40
N THR A 36 -19.84 7.69 7.70
CA THR A 36 -18.69 7.48 6.83
C THR A 36 -17.47 8.20 7.35
N PHE A 37 -16.39 7.47 7.56
CA PHE A 37 -15.06 8.03 7.81
C PHE A 37 -14.40 8.41 6.47
N ARG A 38 -13.87 9.62 6.40
CA ARG A 38 -13.18 10.14 5.23
C ARG A 38 -11.79 10.62 5.61
N ALA A 39 -10.79 10.12 4.94
CA ALA A 39 -9.40 10.47 5.18
C ALA A 39 -8.60 10.55 3.88
N PHE A 40 -7.36 10.96 4.01
CA PHE A 40 -6.36 10.84 2.97
C PHE A 40 -5.46 9.65 3.30
N ALA A 41 -5.22 8.81 2.32
CA ALA A 41 -4.13 7.86 2.34
C ALA A 41 -2.96 8.42 1.53
N THR A 42 -1.76 8.22 2.01
CA THR A 42 -0.53 8.42 1.26
C THR A 42 0.06 7.05 0.93
N ILE A 43 0.62 6.94 -0.28
CA ILE A 43 1.32 5.73 -0.69
C ILE A 43 2.76 5.84 -0.19
N GLY A 44 3.15 4.90 0.65
CA GLY A 44 4.55 4.71 1.05
C GLY A 44 5.13 3.50 0.35
N GLY A 45 6.43 3.51 0.10
CA GLY A 45 7.10 2.36 -0.50
C GLY A 45 8.61 2.51 -0.44
N ASN A 46 9.29 1.38 -0.57
CA ASN A 46 10.72 1.34 -0.73
C ASN A 46 11.07 1.57 -2.20
N VAL A 47 12.04 2.42 -2.46
CA VAL A 47 12.52 2.72 -3.80
C VAL A 47 13.93 2.18 -4.00
N VAL A 48 14.21 1.70 -5.20
CA VAL A 48 15.54 1.26 -5.62
C VAL A 48 15.93 2.00 -6.89
N HIS A 49 17.23 2.02 -7.21
CA HIS A 49 17.66 2.57 -8.48
C HIS A 49 17.11 1.71 -9.63
N LYS A 50 16.67 2.36 -10.71
CA LYS A 50 16.05 1.68 -11.86
C LYS A 50 16.94 0.62 -12.53
N ASP A 51 18.26 0.79 -12.44
CA ASP A 51 19.28 -0.08 -13.02
C ASP A 51 19.91 -1.02 -11.96
N MET A 52 19.27 -1.19 -10.80
CA MET A 52 19.71 -2.20 -9.83
C MET A 52 19.58 -3.60 -10.44
N ASP A 53 20.44 -4.52 -10.04
CA ASP A 53 20.37 -5.90 -10.50
C ASP A 53 19.01 -6.53 -10.22
N GLU A 54 18.39 -7.09 -11.24
CA GLU A 54 17.03 -7.63 -11.17
C GLU A 54 16.91 -8.76 -10.18
N GLU A 55 17.90 -9.65 -10.14
CA GLU A 55 17.90 -10.79 -9.26
C GLU A 55 18.10 -10.38 -7.80
N LEU A 56 18.87 -9.33 -7.56
CA LEU A 56 19.03 -8.77 -6.22
C LEU A 56 17.70 -8.19 -5.73
N VAL A 57 17.02 -7.39 -6.56
CA VAL A 57 15.72 -6.81 -6.18
C VAL A 57 14.68 -7.90 -5.99
N TYR A 58 14.65 -8.91 -6.84
CA TYR A 58 13.79 -10.07 -6.67
C TYR A 58 13.96 -10.73 -5.29
N LYS A 59 15.21 -11.03 -4.91
CA LYS A 59 15.53 -11.65 -3.61
C LYS A 59 15.14 -10.75 -2.43
N LEU A 60 15.36 -9.44 -2.54
CA LEU A 60 14.97 -8.48 -1.49
C LEU A 60 13.46 -8.46 -1.28
N VAL A 61 12.68 -8.41 -2.36
CA VAL A 61 11.21 -8.38 -2.27
C VAL A 61 10.66 -9.73 -1.83
N SER A 62 11.23 -10.85 -2.30
CA SER A 62 10.83 -12.19 -1.84
C SER A 62 11.07 -12.35 -0.34
N ALA A 63 12.25 -11.96 0.16
CA ALA A 63 12.54 -12.00 1.59
C ALA A 63 11.60 -11.06 2.40
N TYR A 64 11.24 -9.90 1.85
CA TYR A 64 10.24 -9.02 2.46
C TYR A 64 8.88 -9.73 2.57
N ILE A 65 8.40 -10.34 1.49
CA ILE A 65 7.11 -11.07 1.47
C ILE A 65 7.12 -12.22 2.50
N GLU A 66 8.20 -12.99 2.57
CA GLU A 66 8.37 -14.10 3.52
C GLU A 66 8.36 -13.65 4.99
N THR A 67 8.74 -12.41 5.25
CA THR A 67 8.80 -11.85 6.61
C THR A 67 7.61 -11.00 7.01
N LEU A 68 6.59 -10.85 6.15
CA LEU A 68 5.44 -9.97 6.37
C LEU A 68 4.71 -10.23 7.70
N ASP A 69 4.45 -11.48 8.03
CA ASP A 69 3.76 -11.83 9.28
C ASP A 69 4.57 -11.41 10.51
N GLN A 70 5.89 -11.55 10.45
CA GLN A 70 6.77 -11.12 11.53
C GLN A 70 6.82 -9.60 11.64
N LEU A 71 6.81 -8.89 10.50
CA LEU A 71 6.76 -7.43 10.47
C LEU A 71 5.46 -6.91 11.05
N LYS A 72 4.33 -7.49 10.67
CA LYS A 72 3.02 -7.15 11.22
C LYS A 72 2.95 -7.36 12.73
N ALA A 73 3.47 -8.47 13.22
CA ALA A 73 3.50 -8.77 14.66
C ALA A 73 4.36 -7.78 15.47
N LYS A 74 5.39 -7.22 14.86
CA LYS A 74 6.33 -6.28 15.52
C LYS A 74 5.96 -4.82 15.36
N ALA A 75 5.21 -4.47 14.31
CA ALA A 75 4.86 -3.10 14.01
C ALA A 75 3.46 -2.77 14.57
N PRO A 76 3.31 -1.84 15.53
CA PRO A 76 2.00 -1.51 16.10
C PRO A 76 0.96 -1.07 15.06
N TYR A 77 1.42 -0.50 13.95
CA TYR A 77 0.60 -0.06 12.82
C TYR A 77 0.49 -1.13 11.70
N GLY A 78 1.07 -2.30 11.89
CA GLY A 78 1.14 -3.34 10.86
C GLY A 78 -0.21 -3.88 10.40
N ASN A 79 -1.24 -3.77 11.25
CA ASN A 79 -2.60 -4.16 10.90
C ASN A 79 -3.42 -3.05 10.22
N THR A 80 -2.91 -1.81 10.20
CA THR A 80 -3.61 -0.65 9.65
C THR A 80 -3.02 -0.15 8.33
N VAL A 81 -1.84 -0.62 7.97
CA VAL A 81 -1.16 -0.30 6.71
C VAL A 81 -1.03 -1.60 5.92
N GLY A 82 -1.45 -1.60 4.67
CA GLY A 82 -1.38 -2.76 3.78
C GLY A 82 0.06 -3.15 3.43
N PHE A 83 0.80 -3.68 4.40
CA PHE A 83 2.15 -4.21 4.17
C PHE A 83 2.16 -5.51 3.38
N ASP A 84 1.05 -6.21 3.38
CA ASP A 84 0.85 -7.52 2.78
C ASP A 84 0.33 -7.48 1.34
N GLU A 85 0.27 -6.29 0.79
CA GLU A 85 -0.21 -6.08 -0.56
C GLU A 85 0.80 -5.28 -1.39
N PRO A 86 0.87 -5.53 -2.69
CA PRO A 86 1.57 -4.63 -3.60
C PRO A 86 1.00 -3.21 -3.48
N MET A 87 1.86 -2.22 -3.64
CA MET A 87 1.44 -0.82 -3.60
C MET A 87 0.30 -0.55 -4.58
N GLN A 88 -0.75 0.08 -4.08
CA GLN A 88 -1.91 0.49 -4.85
C GLN A 88 -1.78 1.95 -5.32
N GLY A 89 -2.58 2.33 -6.32
CA GLY A 89 -2.62 3.73 -6.77
C GLY A 89 -1.39 4.20 -7.55
N MET A 90 -0.59 3.28 -8.05
CA MET A 90 0.60 3.59 -8.85
C MET A 90 0.25 4.07 -10.26
N CYS A 91 -1.00 3.84 -10.69
CA CYS A 91 -1.52 4.22 -11.99
C CYS A 91 -2.22 5.58 -11.93
N GLY A 92 -1.58 6.64 -12.28
CA GLY A 92 -2.12 8.00 -12.28
C GLY A 92 -1.47 8.85 -13.34
N LYS A 93 -1.56 10.18 -13.18
CA LYS A 93 -0.92 11.13 -14.09
C LYS A 93 0.60 10.95 -14.19
N ASN A 94 1.21 10.52 -13.08
CA ASN A 94 2.64 10.21 -12.99
C ASN A 94 2.77 8.77 -12.48
N PRO A 95 2.62 7.76 -13.34
CA PRO A 95 2.67 6.38 -12.91
C PRO A 95 4.05 6.05 -12.34
N ILE A 96 4.05 5.45 -11.16
CA ILE A 96 5.25 4.85 -10.59
C ILE A 96 5.31 3.41 -11.10
N LYS A 97 6.50 2.97 -11.41
CA LYS A 97 6.71 1.61 -11.93
C LYS A 97 7.42 0.76 -10.92
N TYR A 98 6.99 -0.49 -10.82
CA TYR A 98 7.77 -1.50 -10.14
C TYR A 98 9.09 -1.74 -10.87
N HIS A 99 10.14 -1.97 -10.13
CA HIS A 99 11.36 -2.56 -10.68
C HIS A 99 11.03 -3.98 -11.21
N PRO A 100 11.62 -4.45 -12.35
CA PRO A 100 11.31 -5.78 -12.90
C PRO A 100 11.41 -6.91 -11.88
N GLY A 101 12.48 -6.94 -11.08
CA GLY A 101 12.64 -7.93 -10.01
C GLY A 101 11.55 -7.87 -8.94
N ALA A 102 11.09 -6.66 -8.59
CA ALA A 102 10.00 -6.51 -7.63
C ALA A 102 8.67 -7.01 -8.20
N SER A 103 8.35 -6.68 -9.46
CA SER A 103 7.16 -7.19 -10.14
C SER A 103 7.13 -8.71 -10.15
N ARG A 104 8.24 -9.33 -10.51
CA ARG A 104 8.38 -10.79 -10.56
C ARG A 104 8.12 -11.41 -9.19
N ALA A 105 8.72 -10.88 -8.13
CA ALA A 105 8.55 -11.40 -6.78
C ALA A 105 7.08 -11.36 -6.30
N TRP A 106 6.38 -10.24 -6.54
CA TRP A 106 4.97 -10.12 -6.18
C TRP A 106 4.09 -11.08 -7.00
N ILE A 107 4.35 -11.22 -8.30
CA ILE A 107 3.59 -12.12 -9.19
C ILE A 107 3.82 -13.59 -8.78
N ASP A 108 5.07 -13.97 -8.51
CA ASP A 108 5.41 -15.33 -8.06
C ASP A 108 4.79 -15.66 -6.69
N ALA A 109 4.59 -14.66 -5.84
CA ALA A 109 3.85 -14.80 -4.59
C ALA A 109 2.32 -14.82 -4.77
N GLY A 110 1.81 -14.75 -5.99
CA GLY A 110 0.39 -14.86 -6.31
C GLY A 110 -0.38 -13.54 -6.36
N TYR A 111 0.29 -12.41 -6.25
CA TYR A 111 -0.37 -11.10 -6.33
C TYR A 111 -0.58 -10.65 -7.77
N LYS A 112 -1.63 -9.87 -7.98
CA LYS A 112 -1.90 -9.22 -9.27
C LYS A 112 -1.42 -7.78 -9.23
N LEU A 113 -0.67 -7.38 -10.24
CA LEU A 113 -0.21 -6.00 -10.40
C LEU A 113 -0.93 -5.35 -11.57
N ASP A 114 -1.19 -4.04 -11.45
CA ASP A 114 -1.74 -3.26 -12.55
C ASP A 114 -0.73 -3.16 -13.70
N GLU A 115 -1.19 -3.36 -14.93
CA GLU A 115 -0.33 -3.29 -16.12
C GLU A 115 0.43 -1.97 -16.24
N CYS A 116 -0.19 -0.86 -15.82
CA CYS A 116 0.44 0.46 -15.84
C CYS A 116 1.61 0.58 -14.86
N ALA A 117 1.67 -0.27 -13.83
CA ALA A 117 2.72 -0.28 -12.82
C ALA A 117 3.91 -1.19 -13.20
N LEU A 118 3.75 -2.00 -14.24
CA LEU A 118 4.82 -2.86 -14.74
C LEU A 118 5.87 -2.03 -15.52
N ALA A 119 7.14 -2.35 -15.31
CA ALA A 119 8.20 -1.88 -16.21
C ALA A 119 7.98 -2.51 -17.60
N LYS A 120 8.10 -1.69 -18.63
CA LYS A 120 8.09 -2.18 -20.01
C LYS A 120 9.51 -2.47 -20.42
#